data_0c6be5631bd345f05abbf1689529eb6a
#
_entry.id   0c6be5631bd345f05abbf1689529eb6a
#
_cell.length_a   1.000
_cell.length_b   1.000
_cell.length_c   1.000
_cell.angle_alpha   90.00
_cell.angle_beta   90.00
_cell.angle_gamma   90.00
#
_symmetry.space_group_name_H-M   'P 1'
#
loop_
_entity.id
_entity.type
_entity.pdbx_description
1 polymer ?
#
loop_
_entity_poly.entity_id
_entity_poly.type
_entity_poly.pdbx_seq_one_letter_code
_entity_poly.pdbx_strand_id
1 'polypeptide(L)'
;MPHVITGQIRKAPYTKEGSNNNGRWKMYSVELSERMKIRNQNGEDETVYSNYRATFFAKENVMQWYDEAFQEGKVVSISADTLHLASRQGNDGAVYVTAEMIRPQLQFSQREPAQHGQGQQQQLQQPQQQQQQRQPQPQQQNQFDDDIPF
;
A
#
# COMPACT_ATOMS: atom_id res chain seq x y z
N MET A 1 -17.21 6.47 13.59
CA MET A 1 -15.77 6.16 13.47
C MET A 1 -15.45 5.99 12.00
N PRO A 2 -14.41 6.62 11.46
CA PRO A 2 -14.07 6.42 10.05
C PRO A 2 -13.60 4.97 9.84
N HIS A 3 -14.05 4.39 8.73
CA HIS A 3 -13.56 3.11 8.25
C HIS A 3 -12.32 3.36 7.40
N VAL A 4 -11.26 2.58 7.60
CA VAL A 4 -10.05 2.66 6.79
C VAL A 4 -9.82 1.30 6.14
N ILE A 5 -9.81 1.28 4.82
CA ILE A 5 -9.58 0.08 4.02
C ILE A 5 -8.28 0.24 3.26
N THR A 6 -7.39 -0.72 3.42
CA THR A 6 -6.14 -0.79 2.66
C THR A 6 -6.18 -2.02 1.77
N GLY A 7 -6.01 -1.82 0.48
CA GLY A 7 -6.10 -2.91 -0.48
C GLY A 7 -5.43 -2.58 -1.80
N GLN A 8 -5.30 -3.60 -2.63
CA GLN A 8 -4.75 -3.46 -3.97
C GLN A 8 -5.86 -3.17 -4.98
N ILE A 9 -5.61 -2.22 -5.88
CA ILE A 9 -6.45 -1.95 -7.04
C ILE A 9 -6.22 -3.08 -8.05
N ARG A 10 -7.22 -3.94 -8.23
CA ARG A 10 -7.09 -5.13 -9.07
C ARG A 10 -7.32 -4.91 -10.55
N LYS A 11 -8.04 -3.85 -10.89
CA LYS A 11 -8.33 -3.46 -12.26
C LYS A 11 -8.30 -1.94 -12.38
N ALA A 12 -8.04 -1.46 -13.59
CA ALA A 12 -8.08 -0.03 -13.87
C ALA A 12 -9.39 0.59 -13.38
N PRO A 13 -9.36 1.72 -12.66
CA PRO A 13 -10.58 2.39 -12.20
C PRO A 13 -11.46 2.79 -13.37
N TYR A 14 -12.77 2.69 -13.17
CA TYR A 14 -13.70 3.31 -14.11
C TYR A 14 -13.63 4.83 -13.93
N THR A 15 -13.47 5.56 -15.02
CA THR A 15 -13.39 7.03 -15.02
C THR A 15 -14.44 7.65 -15.91
N LYS A 16 -14.92 8.82 -15.51
CA LYS A 16 -15.81 9.66 -16.32
C LYS A 16 -15.36 11.10 -16.17
N GLU A 17 -15.24 11.80 -17.28
CA GLU A 17 -14.83 13.21 -17.31
C GLU A 17 -15.95 14.10 -17.80
N GLY A 18 -15.95 15.36 -17.39
CA GLY A 18 -16.88 16.36 -17.84
C GLY A 18 -16.39 17.77 -17.52
N SER A 19 -17.16 18.75 -17.97
CA SER A 19 -16.94 20.15 -17.63
C SER A 19 -18.26 20.81 -17.26
N ASN A 20 -18.20 21.78 -16.36
CA ASN A 20 -19.33 22.63 -15.97
C ASN A 20 -18.81 24.06 -15.75
N ASN A 21 -19.68 24.94 -15.26
CA ASN A 21 -19.34 26.35 -15.00
C ASN A 21 -18.19 26.52 -13.97
N ASN A 22 -17.87 25.46 -13.20
CA ASN A 22 -16.79 25.46 -12.20
C ASN A 22 -15.50 24.83 -12.74
N GLY A 23 -15.41 24.52 -14.04
CA GLY A 23 -14.25 23.93 -14.69
C GLY A 23 -14.41 22.44 -15.00
N ARG A 24 -13.29 21.81 -15.33
CA ARG A 24 -13.23 20.36 -15.61
C ARG A 24 -13.31 19.54 -14.32
N TRP A 25 -13.95 18.40 -14.42
CA TRP A 25 -14.03 17.43 -13.35
C TRP A 25 -13.79 16.01 -13.89
N LYS A 26 -13.30 15.13 -13.03
CA LYS A 26 -13.13 13.71 -13.33
C LYS A 26 -13.61 12.89 -12.15
N MET A 27 -14.37 11.86 -12.44
CA MET A 27 -14.84 10.88 -11.47
C MET A 27 -13.99 9.62 -11.60
N TYR A 28 -13.63 9.03 -10.48
CA TYR A 28 -12.93 7.76 -10.38
C TYR A 28 -13.75 6.79 -9.53
N SER A 29 -14.09 5.64 -10.07
CA SER A 29 -14.67 4.54 -9.30
C SER A 29 -13.59 3.48 -9.11
N VAL A 30 -13.09 3.38 -7.89
CA VAL A 30 -12.00 2.48 -7.50
C VAL A 30 -12.59 1.28 -6.79
N GLU A 31 -12.22 0.07 -7.23
CA GLU A 31 -12.61 -1.18 -6.58
C GLU A 31 -11.40 -1.82 -5.90
N LEU A 32 -11.55 -2.10 -4.62
CA LEU A 32 -10.58 -2.80 -3.79
C LEU A 32 -11.14 -4.16 -3.38
N SER A 33 -10.27 -5.14 -3.25
CA SER A 33 -10.62 -6.43 -2.66
C SER A 33 -9.65 -6.76 -1.55
N GLU A 34 -10.20 -7.09 -0.40
CA GLU A 34 -9.46 -7.67 0.71
C GLU A 34 -9.66 -9.19 0.70
N ARG A 35 -8.56 -9.92 0.79
CA ARG A 35 -8.56 -11.37 0.88
C ARG A 35 -8.30 -11.78 2.32
N MET A 36 -9.16 -12.61 2.88
CA MET A 36 -8.96 -13.18 4.20
C MET A 36 -9.19 -14.69 4.19
N LYS A 37 -8.57 -15.39 5.13
CA LYS A 37 -8.86 -16.78 5.42
C LYS A 37 -9.74 -16.84 6.65
N ILE A 38 -10.85 -17.52 6.55
CA ILE A 38 -11.74 -17.79 7.67
C ILE A 38 -11.86 -19.30 7.86
N ARG A 39 -12.12 -19.73 9.07
CA ARG A 39 -12.43 -21.13 9.36
C ARG A 39 -13.94 -21.33 9.26
N ASN A 40 -14.36 -22.23 8.37
CA ASN A 40 -15.78 -22.55 8.18
C ASN A 40 -16.30 -23.40 9.35
N GLN A 41 -17.61 -23.67 9.34
CA GLN A 41 -18.25 -24.46 10.39
C GLN A 41 -17.73 -25.93 10.46
N ASN A 42 -17.14 -26.44 9.38
CA ASN A 42 -16.54 -27.77 9.32
C ASN A 42 -15.08 -27.80 9.80
N GLY A 43 -14.52 -26.64 10.21
CA GLY A 43 -13.15 -26.54 10.67
C GLY A 43 -12.11 -26.41 9.56
N GLU A 44 -12.53 -26.22 8.30
CA GLU A 44 -11.66 -26.05 7.14
C GLU A 44 -11.37 -24.58 6.86
N ASP A 45 -10.16 -24.29 6.35
CA ASP A 45 -9.79 -22.92 5.96
C ASP A 45 -10.42 -22.57 4.60
N GLU A 46 -11.26 -21.55 4.62
CA GLU A 46 -11.90 -21.00 3.43
C GLU A 46 -11.33 -19.60 3.12
N THR A 47 -11.06 -19.35 1.83
CA THR A 47 -10.65 -18.01 1.38
C THR A 47 -11.89 -17.21 0.98
N VAL A 48 -12.13 -16.11 1.67
CA VAL A 48 -13.22 -15.20 1.38
C VAL A 48 -12.68 -13.84 0.90
N TYR A 49 -13.49 -13.13 0.15
CA TYR A 49 -13.15 -11.81 -0.38
C TYR A 49 -14.21 -10.80 0.04
N SER A 50 -13.75 -9.68 0.57
CA SER A 50 -14.58 -8.49 0.78
C SER A 50 -14.30 -7.50 -0.33
N ASN A 51 -15.35 -7.02 -1.00
CA ASN A 51 -15.24 -6.07 -2.10
C ASN A 51 -15.70 -4.70 -1.62
N TYR A 52 -14.89 -3.69 -1.91
CA TYR A 52 -15.14 -2.30 -1.56
C TYR A 52 -15.14 -1.46 -2.83
N ARG A 53 -16.00 -0.43 -2.87
CA ARG A 53 -16.03 0.56 -3.93
C ARG A 53 -15.95 1.95 -3.34
N ALA A 54 -15.04 2.76 -3.86
CA ALA A 54 -14.90 4.16 -3.51
C ALA A 54 -15.03 5.03 -4.76
N THR A 55 -15.89 6.05 -4.71
CA THR A 55 -16.08 6.99 -5.81
C THR A 55 -15.56 8.36 -5.42
N PHE A 56 -14.56 8.83 -6.17
CA PHE A 56 -13.93 10.13 -5.98
C PHE A 56 -14.31 11.10 -7.10
N PHE A 57 -14.41 12.37 -6.74
CA PHE A 57 -14.58 13.45 -7.70
C PHE A 57 -13.39 14.41 -7.59
N ALA A 58 -12.65 14.58 -8.68
CA ALA A 58 -11.51 15.46 -8.78
C ALA A 58 -11.84 16.70 -9.60
N LYS A 59 -11.42 17.86 -9.11
CA LYS A 59 -11.29 19.06 -9.91
C LYS A 59 -9.93 19.03 -10.65
N GLU A 60 -9.76 19.88 -11.64
CA GLU A 60 -8.59 19.91 -12.52
C GLU A 60 -7.25 19.90 -11.78
N ASN A 61 -7.16 20.65 -10.69
CA ASN A 61 -5.93 20.77 -9.88
C ASN A 61 -5.51 19.49 -9.13
N VAL A 62 -6.39 18.51 -8.97
CA VAL A 62 -6.09 17.23 -8.27
C VAL A 62 -6.23 16.01 -9.16
N MET A 63 -6.61 16.18 -10.44
CA MET A 63 -6.80 15.06 -11.38
C MET A 63 -5.49 14.28 -11.56
N GLN A 64 -4.37 14.97 -11.81
CA GLN A 64 -3.09 14.32 -12.01
C GLN A 64 -2.69 13.46 -10.81
N TRP A 65 -2.92 13.95 -9.60
CA TRP A 65 -2.61 13.19 -8.40
C TRP A 65 -3.45 11.91 -8.28
N TYR A 66 -4.75 11.96 -8.63
CA TYR A 66 -5.58 10.77 -8.65
C TYR A 66 -5.26 9.84 -9.83
N ASP A 67 -4.87 10.36 -10.99
CA ASP A 67 -4.41 9.56 -12.13
C ASP A 67 -3.14 8.76 -11.77
N GLU A 68 -2.24 9.36 -10.98
CA GLU A 68 -1.04 8.67 -10.47
C GLU A 68 -1.38 7.69 -9.34
N ALA A 69 -2.32 8.04 -8.47
CA ALA A 69 -2.68 7.25 -7.30
C ALA A 69 -3.47 6.00 -7.66
N PHE A 70 -4.43 6.12 -8.58
CA PHE A 70 -5.40 5.07 -8.90
C PHE A 70 -5.00 4.28 -10.14
N GLN A 71 -3.88 3.58 -10.08
CA GLN A 71 -3.42 2.69 -11.13
C GLN A 71 -3.61 1.23 -10.72
N GLU A 72 -3.89 0.38 -11.69
CA GLU A 72 -3.95 -1.07 -11.48
C GLU A 72 -2.66 -1.59 -10.85
N GLY A 73 -2.78 -2.46 -9.87
CA GLY A 73 -1.66 -3.05 -9.13
C GLY A 73 -1.18 -2.24 -7.94
N LYS A 74 -1.51 -0.95 -7.83
CA LYS A 74 -1.12 -0.14 -6.67
C LYS A 74 -1.90 -0.51 -5.41
N VAL A 75 -1.23 -0.42 -4.28
CA VAL A 75 -1.85 -0.48 -2.96
C VAL A 75 -2.24 0.91 -2.53
N VAL A 76 -3.49 1.07 -2.12
CA VAL A 76 -4.04 2.33 -1.60
C VAL A 76 -4.70 2.11 -0.25
N SER A 77 -4.72 3.16 0.56
CA SER A 77 -5.49 3.21 1.80
C SER A 77 -6.52 4.32 1.69
N ILE A 78 -7.79 3.96 1.85
CA ILE A 78 -8.93 4.87 1.70
C ILE A 78 -9.70 4.86 3.01
N SER A 79 -9.99 6.05 3.55
CA SER A 79 -10.93 6.20 4.66
C SER A 79 -12.30 6.60 4.14
N ALA A 80 -13.33 6.24 4.88
CA ALA A 80 -14.71 6.65 4.62
C ALA A 80 -15.45 6.92 5.94
N ASP A 81 -16.43 7.79 5.91
CA ASP A 81 -17.23 8.11 7.10
C ASP A 81 -18.10 6.92 7.50
N THR A 82 -18.63 6.21 6.51
CA THR A 82 -19.45 5.00 6.70
C THR A 82 -19.37 4.09 5.49
N LEU A 83 -19.83 2.86 5.63
CA LEU A 83 -19.97 1.87 4.57
C LEU A 83 -21.46 1.61 4.31
N HIS A 84 -21.84 1.58 3.04
CA HIS A 84 -23.15 1.14 2.59
C HIS A 84 -23.02 -0.20 1.87
N LEU A 85 -23.75 -1.22 2.32
CA LEU A 85 -23.73 -2.52 1.66
C LEU A 85 -24.73 -2.53 0.51
N ALA A 86 -24.20 -2.62 -0.70
CA ALA A 86 -24.98 -2.77 -1.92
C ALA A 86 -24.91 -4.23 -2.39
N SER A 87 -26.06 -4.81 -2.72
CA SER A 87 -26.14 -6.15 -3.30
C SER A 87 -26.60 -6.09 -4.75
N ARG A 88 -25.99 -6.94 -5.58
CA ARG A 88 -26.36 -7.09 -7.00
C ARG A 88 -26.42 -8.56 -7.36
N GLN A 89 -27.47 -8.98 -8.04
CA GLN A 89 -27.54 -10.30 -8.62
C GLN A 89 -26.75 -10.33 -9.94
N GLY A 90 -25.83 -11.28 -10.07
CA GLY A 90 -25.09 -11.53 -11.30
C GLY A 90 -25.93 -12.31 -12.33
N ASN A 91 -25.45 -12.38 -13.56
CA ASN A 91 -26.09 -13.15 -14.63
C ASN A 91 -26.04 -14.68 -14.37
N ASP A 92 -25.17 -15.11 -13.49
CA ASP A 92 -25.01 -16.48 -12.96
C ASP A 92 -26.00 -16.82 -11.83
N GLY A 93 -26.84 -15.85 -11.43
CA GLY A 93 -27.77 -15.98 -10.30
C GLY A 93 -27.12 -15.77 -8.94
N ALA A 94 -25.80 -15.62 -8.85
CA ALA A 94 -25.11 -15.35 -7.61
C ALA A 94 -25.38 -13.92 -7.10
N VAL A 95 -25.42 -13.75 -5.77
CA VAL A 95 -25.54 -12.43 -5.15
C VAL A 95 -24.15 -11.91 -4.77
N TYR A 96 -23.78 -10.78 -5.37
CA TYR A 96 -22.53 -10.09 -5.06
C TYR A 96 -22.80 -8.92 -4.13
N VAL A 97 -22.08 -8.88 -3.01
CA VAL A 97 -22.16 -7.79 -2.04
C VAL A 97 -20.91 -6.93 -2.17
N THR A 98 -21.11 -5.62 -2.26
CA THR A 98 -20.04 -4.63 -2.29
C THR A 98 -20.27 -3.60 -1.20
N ALA A 99 -19.25 -3.31 -0.41
CA ALA A 99 -19.30 -2.22 0.55
C ALA A 99 -18.91 -0.91 -0.15
N GLU A 100 -19.89 -0.03 -0.35
CA GLU A 100 -19.67 1.29 -0.91
C GLU A 100 -19.19 2.24 0.17
N MET A 101 -18.04 2.86 -0.08
CA MET A 101 -17.39 3.81 0.82
C MET A 101 -18.01 5.19 0.64
N ILE A 102 -18.68 5.69 1.66
CA ILE A 102 -19.36 6.99 1.62
C ILE A 102 -18.39 8.10 2.06
N ARG A 103 -18.30 9.15 1.23
CA ARG A 103 -17.33 10.26 1.39
C ARG A 103 -15.88 9.75 1.53
N PRO A 104 -15.41 9.00 0.53
CA PRO A 104 -14.07 8.43 0.59
C PRO A 104 -13.00 9.50 0.53
N GLN A 105 -11.90 9.28 1.26
CA GLN A 105 -10.72 10.11 1.23
C GLN A 105 -9.49 9.22 1.05
N LEU A 106 -8.66 9.55 0.07
CA LEU A 106 -7.41 8.86 -0.14
C LEU A 106 -6.41 9.26 0.96
N GLN A 107 -5.97 8.30 1.76
CA GLN A 107 -5.00 8.50 2.84
C GLN A 107 -3.58 8.18 2.38
N PHE A 108 -3.44 7.16 1.54
CA PHE A 108 -2.15 6.68 1.06
C PHE A 108 -2.31 6.06 -0.32
N SER A 109 -1.29 6.25 -1.16
CA SER A 109 -1.10 5.51 -2.41
C SER A 109 0.35 5.12 -2.55
N GLN A 110 0.60 3.87 -2.92
CA GLN A 110 1.92 3.38 -3.28
C GLN A 110 2.44 4.14 -4.51
N ARG A 111 3.70 4.58 -4.49
CA ARG A 111 4.27 5.39 -5.60
C ARG A 111 4.36 4.61 -6.90
N GLU A 112 4.71 3.32 -6.82
CA GLU A 112 4.83 2.42 -7.97
C GLU A 112 3.99 1.18 -7.78
N PRO A 113 3.40 0.61 -8.86
CA PRO A 113 2.76 -0.70 -8.78
C PRO A 113 3.75 -1.74 -8.29
N ALA A 114 3.30 -2.72 -7.51
CA ALA A 114 4.13 -3.85 -7.13
C ALA A 114 4.56 -4.59 -8.41
N GLN A 115 5.81 -4.48 -8.81
CA GLN A 115 6.36 -5.27 -9.90
C GLN A 115 6.43 -6.72 -9.43
N HIS A 116 5.61 -7.58 -10.01
CA HIS A 116 5.78 -9.02 -9.86
C HIS A 116 7.08 -9.43 -10.54
N GLY A 117 8.10 -9.55 -9.73
CA GLY A 117 9.28 -10.37 -9.88
C GLY A 117 9.92 -10.51 -11.25
N GLN A 118 10.95 -9.70 -11.50
CA GLN A 118 12.18 -10.24 -12.07
C GLN A 118 13.30 -9.81 -11.16
N GLY A 119 13.91 -10.80 -10.50
CA GLY A 119 15.04 -10.60 -9.62
C GLY A 119 16.23 -10.03 -10.39
N GLN A 120 16.44 -8.75 -10.26
CA GLN A 120 17.76 -8.18 -10.40
C GLN A 120 18.40 -8.16 -9.01
N GLN A 121 19.22 -9.15 -8.77
CA GLN A 121 20.26 -9.09 -7.76
C GLN A 121 21.10 -7.85 -8.08
N GLN A 122 20.80 -6.74 -7.45
CA GLN A 122 21.78 -5.68 -7.30
C GLN A 122 22.86 -6.20 -6.34
N GLN A 123 23.92 -6.68 -6.97
CA GLN A 123 25.21 -6.92 -6.35
C GLN A 123 25.61 -5.63 -5.64
N LEU A 124 25.48 -5.61 -4.33
CA LEU A 124 26.10 -4.61 -3.46
C LEU A 124 27.61 -4.68 -3.67
N GLN A 125 28.15 -3.81 -4.48
CA GLN A 125 29.56 -3.51 -4.51
C GLN A 125 29.93 -2.89 -3.17
N GLN A 126 30.52 -3.68 -2.31
CA GLN A 126 31.24 -3.19 -1.14
C GLN A 126 32.38 -2.31 -1.61
N PRO A 127 32.55 -1.08 -1.11
CA PRO A 127 33.77 -0.33 -1.32
C PRO A 127 34.92 -1.05 -0.60
N GLN A 128 35.90 -1.49 -1.34
CA GLN A 128 37.18 -1.96 -0.82
C GLN A 128 37.83 -0.82 -0.02
N GLN A 129 37.81 -0.94 1.30
CA GLN A 129 38.68 -0.16 2.15
C GLN A 129 40.11 -0.65 1.95
N GLN A 130 40.93 0.24 1.39
CA GLN A 130 42.40 0.10 1.35
C GLN A 130 42.91 -0.11 2.76
N GLN A 131 43.46 -1.28 3.01
CA GLN A 131 44.31 -1.56 4.16
C GLN A 131 45.62 -0.75 4.00
N GLN A 132 45.72 0.38 4.69
CA GLN A 132 46.98 1.01 4.98
C GLN A 132 47.70 0.15 6.04
N GLN A 133 48.78 -0.45 5.61
CA GLN A 133 49.80 -1.07 6.46
C GLN A 133 50.27 -0.04 7.49
N ARG A 134 49.98 -0.27 8.75
CA ARG A 134 50.68 0.38 9.88
C ARG A 134 51.72 -0.60 10.40
N GLN A 135 52.98 -0.14 10.30
CA GLN A 135 54.18 -0.76 10.89
C GLN A 135 54.02 -0.94 12.40
N PRO A 136 54.58 -1.98 12.98
CA PRO A 136 54.61 -2.18 14.43
C PRO A 136 55.66 -1.27 15.09
N GLN A 137 55.25 -0.45 16.01
CA GLN A 137 56.13 0.25 16.95
C GLN A 137 56.31 -0.59 18.24
N PRO A 138 57.52 -0.55 18.85
CA PRO A 138 57.90 -1.47 19.90
C PRO A 138 57.31 -1.11 21.27
N GLN A 139 57.14 -2.15 22.05
CA GLN A 139 56.71 -2.15 23.44
C GLN A 139 57.58 -1.23 24.31
N GLN A 140 56.97 -0.33 25.04
CA GLN A 140 57.51 0.15 26.32
C GLN A 140 56.66 -0.43 27.44
N GLN A 141 57.35 -1.29 28.21
CA GLN A 141 56.96 -1.71 29.54
C GLN A 141 56.89 -0.51 30.45
N ASN A 142 55.81 -0.29 31.12
CA ASN A 142 55.77 0.42 32.39
C ASN A 142 54.97 -0.41 33.37
N GLN A 143 55.76 -1.04 34.29
CA GLN A 143 55.36 -1.47 35.60
C GLN A 143 54.93 -0.26 36.42
N PHE A 144 53.82 -0.33 37.09
CA PHE A 144 53.54 0.28 38.41
C PHE A 144 52.35 -0.51 38.93
N ASP A 145 52.59 -1.37 39.81
CA ASP A 145 52.57 -1.30 41.28
C ASP A 145 51.21 -1.04 41.87
N ASP A 146 50.86 -2.06 42.64
CA ASP A 146 49.88 -2.15 43.70
C ASP A 146 49.56 -0.83 44.40
N ASP A 147 48.29 -0.59 44.67
CA ASP A 147 47.81 -0.41 46.04
C ASP A 147 46.29 -0.31 46.03
N ILE A 148 45.65 -1.30 46.63
CA ILE A 148 44.30 -1.19 47.17
C ILE A 148 44.45 -0.69 48.61
N PRO A 149 43.60 0.23 49.10
CA PRO A 149 42.80 -0.12 50.26
C PRO A 149 41.37 0.42 50.28
N PHE A 150 40.52 -0.47 50.70
CA PHE A 150 39.21 -0.31 51.37
C PHE A 150 38.05 0.32 50.59
#